data_1d1ebaef8e223622b01ddfbfcffbc5f3
#
_entry.id   1d1ebaef8e223622b01ddfbfcffbc5f3
#
_cell.length_a   1.000
_cell.length_b   1.000
_cell.length_c   1.000
_cell.angle_alpha   90.00
_cell.angle_beta   90.00
_cell.angle_gamma   90.00
#
_symmetry.space_group_name_H-M   'P 1'
#
loop_
_entity.id
_entity.type
_entity.pdbx_description
1 polymer ?
#
loop_
_entity_poly.entity_id
_entity_poly.type
_entity_poly.pdbx_seq_one_letter_code
_entity_poly.pdbx_strand_id
1 'polypeptide(L)'
;MAKRKPVVKRLQKHLWELTSKYVRLHASNWNGECSCVTCGLTKPWKEMQAGHFIPRAQGNSTKWDLRNIHPQCYRCNINLGGNGAEYYPFMVKTYGEKVVTELRQLSNQSRKITPCEYQTMIDEMAERISKLIMERQRSDYWTHWALQNVS
;
A
#
# COMPACT_ATOMS: atom_id res chain seq x y z
N MET A 1 5.19 26.42 -21.76
CA MET A 1 4.84 26.33 -20.32
C MET A 1 4.24 24.98 -20.03
N ALA A 2 4.83 24.23 -19.12
CA ALA A 2 4.25 22.95 -18.68
C ALA A 2 2.91 23.21 -17.95
N LYS A 3 1.82 22.62 -18.45
CA LYS A 3 0.51 22.71 -17.77
C LYS A 3 0.62 22.14 -16.37
N ARG A 4 0.36 22.94 -15.34
CA ARG A 4 0.28 22.45 -13.95
C ARG A 4 -0.77 21.35 -13.87
N LYS A 5 -0.36 20.16 -13.37
CA LYS A 5 -1.30 19.06 -13.13
C LYS A 5 -2.43 19.53 -12.20
N PRO A 6 -3.69 19.13 -12.45
CA PRO A 6 -4.79 19.44 -11.54
C PRO A 6 -4.46 19.11 -10.09
N VAL A 7 -4.90 19.93 -9.15
CA VAL A 7 -4.61 19.80 -7.71
C VAL A 7 -4.90 18.38 -7.21
N VAL A 8 -6.06 17.82 -7.56
CA VAL A 8 -6.45 16.46 -7.18
C VAL A 8 -5.44 15.41 -7.64
N LYS A 9 -4.93 15.49 -8.87
CA LYS A 9 -3.93 14.52 -9.37
C LYS A 9 -2.61 14.59 -8.61
N ARG A 10 -2.21 15.76 -8.14
CA ARG A 10 -1.00 15.91 -7.30
C ARG A 10 -1.20 15.30 -5.93
N LEU A 11 -2.35 15.53 -5.31
CA LEU A 11 -2.71 14.97 -4.02
C LEU A 11 -2.82 13.44 -4.09
N GLN A 12 -3.46 12.91 -5.13
CA GLN A 12 -3.55 11.46 -5.36
C GLN A 12 -2.16 10.82 -5.51
N LYS A 13 -1.27 11.45 -6.27
CA LYS A 13 0.10 10.97 -6.43
C LYS A 13 0.83 10.95 -5.10
N HIS A 14 0.78 12.04 -4.35
CA HIS A 14 1.42 12.13 -3.03
C HIS A 14 0.87 11.09 -2.04
N LEU A 15 -0.46 10.97 -1.96
CA LEU A 15 -1.08 9.96 -1.12
C LEU A 15 -0.65 8.54 -1.51
N TRP A 16 -0.55 8.26 -2.81
CA TRP A 16 -0.11 6.95 -3.29
C TRP A 16 1.36 6.65 -2.91
N GLU A 17 2.23 7.62 -3.04
CA GLU A 17 3.64 7.47 -2.65
C GLU A 17 3.76 7.13 -1.15
N LEU A 18 3.02 7.82 -0.29
CA LEU A 18 2.99 7.54 1.15
C LEU A 18 2.33 6.19 1.46
N THR A 19 1.20 5.89 0.85
CA THR A 19 0.47 4.63 1.06
C THR A 19 1.31 3.43 0.65
N SER A 20 1.93 3.49 -0.52
CA SER A 20 2.82 2.43 -1.01
C SER A 20 4.04 2.24 -0.09
N LYS A 21 4.64 3.32 0.38
CA LYS A 21 5.74 3.26 1.35
C LYS A 21 5.29 2.62 2.66
N TYR A 22 4.18 3.06 3.21
CA TYR A 22 3.63 2.51 4.45
C TYR A 22 3.35 1.01 4.35
N VAL A 23 2.64 0.57 3.31
CA VAL A 23 2.27 -0.84 3.12
C VAL A 23 3.49 -1.75 3.07
N ARG A 24 4.51 -1.37 2.33
CA ARG A 24 5.74 -2.16 2.19
C ARG A 24 6.59 -2.15 3.45
N LEU A 25 6.73 -0.99 4.07
CA LEU A 25 7.50 -0.83 5.30
C LEU A 25 6.84 -1.54 6.48
N HIS A 26 5.53 -1.39 6.63
CA HIS A 26 4.75 -2.05 7.68
C HIS A 26 4.84 -3.58 7.61
N ALA A 27 4.80 -4.13 6.40
CA ALA A 27 4.90 -5.57 6.16
C ALA A 27 6.34 -6.10 6.21
N SER A 28 7.35 -5.25 6.25
CA SER A 28 8.74 -5.68 6.31
C SER A 28 9.12 -6.22 7.69
N ASN A 29 10.05 -7.19 7.70
CA ASN A 29 10.66 -7.68 8.93
C ASN A 29 11.70 -6.69 9.48
N TRP A 30 12.37 -7.07 10.58
CA TRP A 30 13.39 -6.24 11.23
C TRP A 30 14.63 -5.99 10.37
N ASN A 31 14.89 -6.85 9.37
CA ASN A 31 15.98 -6.69 8.42
C ASN A 31 15.58 -5.81 7.21
N GLY A 32 14.36 -5.26 7.19
CA GLY A 32 13.86 -4.46 6.09
C GLY A 32 13.45 -5.28 4.87
N GLU A 33 13.24 -6.58 5.02
CA GLU A 33 12.81 -7.48 3.96
C GLU A 33 11.29 -7.65 3.98
N CYS A 34 10.70 -7.73 2.81
CA CYS A 34 9.27 -7.82 2.59
C CYS A 34 8.96 -8.97 1.65
N SER A 35 7.96 -9.77 1.99
CA SER A 35 7.53 -10.91 1.17
C SER A 35 6.33 -10.56 0.30
N CYS A 36 6.38 -11.00 -0.95
CA CYS A 36 5.23 -10.93 -1.86
C CYS A 36 4.10 -11.82 -1.33
N VAL A 37 2.94 -11.24 -1.11
CA VAL A 37 1.78 -11.96 -0.54
C VAL A 37 1.23 -13.04 -1.48
N THR A 38 1.55 -12.99 -2.76
CA THR A 38 1.02 -13.90 -3.78
C THR A 38 2.00 -15.00 -4.21
N CYS A 39 3.31 -14.78 -4.17
CA CYS A 39 4.28 -15.82 -4.55
C CYS A 39 5.34 -16.13 -3.48
N GLY A 40 5.38 -15.38 -2.39
CA GLY A 40 6.31 -15.58 -1.29
C GLY A 40 7.74 -15.08 -1.53
N LEU A 41 8.05 -14.51 -2.71
CA LEU A 41 9.37 -13.95 -2.99
C LEU A 41 9.69 -12.84 -1.98
N THR A 42 10.83 -12.94 -1.31
CA THR A 42 11.31 -11.96 -0.33
C THR A 42 12.40 -11.08 -0.93
N LYS A 43 12.26 -9.79 -0.79
CA LYS A 43 13.23 -8.76 -1.21
C LYS A 43 13.26 -7.61 -0.21
N PRO A 44 14.27 -6.73 -0.25
CA PRO A 44 14.21 -5.45 0.45
C PRO A 44 12.91 -4.71 0.12
N TRP A 45 12.29 -4.11 1.13
CA TRP A 45 10.96 -3.49 0.96
C TRP A 45 10.91 -2.41 -0.15
N LYS A 46 12.04 -1.76 -0.43
CA LYS A 46 12.15 -0.78 -1.52
C LYS A 46 12.04 -1.39 -2.92
N GLU A 47 12.42 -2.64 -3.07
CA GLU A 47 12.33 -3.38 -4.34
C GLU A 47 10.98 -4.04 -4.55
N MET A 48 10.12 -4.01 -3.54
CA MET A 48 8.74 -4.50 -3.63
C MET A 48 7.81 -3.38 -4.09
N GLN A 49 6.63 -3.78 -4.53
CA GLN A 49 5.55 -2.87 -4.90
C GLN A 49 4.36 -3.03 -3.94
N ALA A 50 3.48 -2.04 -3.90
CA ALA A 50 2.18 -2.16 -3.26
C ALA A 50 1.14 -2.51 -4.33
N GLY A 51 0.56 -3.71 -4.24
CA GLY A 51 -0.41 -4.22 -5.18
C GLY A 51 -1.82 -4.23 -4.61
N HIS A 52 -2.81 -3.94 -5.45
CA HIS A 52 -4.22 -3.98 -5.08
C HIS A 52 -4.82 -5.35 -5.35
N PHE A 53 -5.60 -5.88 -4.40
CA PHE A 53 -6.42 -7.07 -4.62
C PHE A 53 -7.57 -6.77 -5.59
N ILE A 54 -8.35 -5.73 -5.32
CA ILE A 54 -9.30 -5.18 -6.28
C ILE A 54 -8.61 -4.04 -7.02
N PRO A 55 -8.52 -4.09 -8.36
CA PRO A 55 -7.79 -3.11 -9.16
C PRO A 55 -8.25 -1.66 -8.90
N ARG A 56 -7.31 -0.74 -8.94
CA ARG A 56 -7.58 0.71 -8.76
C ARG A 56 -8.65 1.26 -9.70
N ALA A 57 -8.74 0.70 -10.91
CA ALA A 57 -9.71 1.11 -11.91
C ALA A 57 -11.17 0.79 -11.52
N GLN A 58 -11.40 -0.08 -10.55
CA GLN A 58 -12.74 -0.49 -10.13
C GLN A 58 -13.39 0.45 -9.10
N GLY A 59 -12.77 1.58 -8.79
CA GLY A 59 -13.39 2.62 -7.98
C GLY A 59 -12.53 3.16 -6.85
N ASN A 60 -12.93 4.33 -6.35
CA ASN A 60 -12.19 5.04 -5.31
C ASN A 60 -12.38 4.45 -3.90
N SER A 61 -13.48 3.74 -3.67
CA SER A 61 -13.82 3.25 -2.33
C SER A 61 -12.87 2.17 -1.82
N THR A 62 -12.23 1.40 -2.71
CA THR A 62 -11.26 0.36 -2.35
C THR A 62 -9.82 0.75 -2.71
N LYS A 63 -9.64 1.77 -3.53
CA LYS A 63 -8.31 2.23 -3.98
C LYS A 63 -7.38 2.62 -2.83
N TRP A 64 -7.92 3.17 -1.76
CA TRP A 64 -7.18 3.68 -0.60
C TRP A 64 -7.41 2.84 0.67
N ASP A 65 -8.19 1.77 0.57
CA ASP A 65 -8.44 0.87 1.67
C ASP A 65 -7.20 -0.01 1.91
N LEU A 66 -6.60 0.09 3.08
CA LEU A 66 -5.39 -0.66 3.43
C LEU A 66 -5.60 -2.18 3.44
N ARG A 67 -6.83 -2.65 3.63
CA ARG A 67 -7.16 -4.08 3.51
C ARG A 67 -7.03 -4.58 2.07
N ASN A 68 -7.09 -3.68 1.09
CA ASN A 68 -7.02 -3.97 -0.33
C ASN A 68 -5.60 -3.85 -0.91
N ILE A 69 -4.60 -3.46 -0.12
CA ILE A 69 -3.27 -3.10 -0.61
C ILE A 69 -2.21 -3.86 0.18
N HIS A 70 -1.41 -4.68 -0.50
CA HIS A 70 -0.37 -5.51 0.13
C HIS A 70 0.90 -5.55 -0.73
N PRO A 71 2.04 -5.92 -0.13
CA PRO A 71 3.28 -6.07 -0.88
C PRO A 71 3.18 -7.16 -1.95
N GLN A 72 3.61 -6.82 -3.15
CA GLN A 72 3.79 -7.77 -4.25
C GLN A 72 5.11 -7.51 -4.96
N CYS A 73 5.73 -8.56 -5.49
CA CYS A 73 6.86 -8.39 -6.40
C CYS A 73 6.39 -7.86 -7.76
N TYR A 74 7.30 -7.28 -8.53
CA TYR A 74 7.00 -6.72 -9.85
C TYR A 74 6.30 -7.74 -10.77
N ARG A 75 6.79 -8.99 -10.78
CA ARG A 75 6.18 -10.05 -11.59
C ARG A 75 4.70 -10.25 -11.26
N CYS A 76 4.36 -10.43 -9.99
CA CYS A 76 2.97 -10.65 -9.59
C CYS A 76 2.10 -9.42 -9.81
N ASN A 77 2.58 -8.24 -9.42
CA ASN A 77 1.80 -7.01 -9.52
C ASN A 77 1.60 -6.54 -10.97
N ILE A 78 2.66 -6.56 -11.78
CA ILE A 78 2.65 -6.01 -13.13
C ILE A 78 2.48 -7.10 -14.19
N ASN A 79 3.41 -8.06 -14.26
CA ASN A 79 3.40 -9.05 -15.34
C ASN A 79 2.21 -9.99 -15.28
N LEU A 80 1.76 -10.35 -14.07
CA LEU A 80 0.60 -11.20 -13.83
C LEU A 80 -0.69 -10.42 -13.51
N GLY A 81 -0.67 -9.10 -13.71
CA GLY A 81 -1.85 -8.24 -13.51
C GLY A 81 -2.43 -8.29 -12.10
N GLY A 82 -1.58 -8.43 -11.06
CA GLY A 82 -2.00 -8.56 -9.67
C GLY A 82 -2.08 -10.00 -9.16
N ASN A 83 -1.94 -10.99 -10.05
CA ASN A 83 -1.98 -12.42 -9.68
C ASN A 83 -3.18 -12.80 -8.80
N GLY A 84 -4.39 -12.46 -9.26
CA GLY A 84 -5.64 -12.57 -8.49
C GLY A 84 -5.95 -13.98 -7.99
N ALA A 85 -5.57 -15.03 -8.73
CA ALA A 85 -5.77 -16.43 -8.34
C ALA A 85 -5.03 -16.78 -7.04
N GLU A 86 -3.83 -16.20 -6.82
CA GLU A 86 -3.05 -16.37 -5.60
C GLU A 86 -3.35 -15.30 -4.54
N TYR A 87 -3.84 -14.14 -4.96
CA TYR A 87 -4.18 -13.05 -4.05
C TYR A 87 -5.45 -13.35 -3.24
N TYR A 88 -6.44 -13.96 -3.87
CA TYR A 88 -7.70 -14.33 -3.20
C TYR A 88 -7.50 -15.27 -1.99
N PRO A 89 -6.76 -16.39 -2.10
CA PRO A 89 -6.47 -17.22 -0.94
C PRO A 89 -5.77 -16.49 0.20
N PHE A 90 -4.83 -15.59 -0.12
CA PHE A 90 -4.18 -14.74 0.87
C PHE A 90 -5.19 -13.84 1.60
N MET A 91 -6.10 -13.21 0.88
CA MET A 91 -7.13 -12.33 1.45
C MET A 91 -8.08 -13.09 2.37
N VAL A 92 -8.53 -14.27 1.94
CA VAL A 92 -9.42 -15.12 2.75
C VAL A 92 -8.71 -15.58 4.03
N LYS A 93 -7.46 -16.02 3.92
CA LYS A 93 -6.67 -16.45 5.07
C LYS A 93 -6.41 -15.30 6.06
N THR A 94 -6.19 -14.10 5.56
CA THR A 94 -5.80 -12.93 6.38
C THR A 94 -7.02 -12.26 7.01
N TYR A 95 -8.10 -12.07 6.25
CA TYR A 95 -9.25 -11.26 6.65
C TYR A 95 -10.57 -12.05 6.75
N GLY A 96 -10.68 -13.21 6.10
CA GLY A 96 -11.90 -13.99 5.99
C GLY A 96 -12.77 -13.60 4.79
N GLU A 97 -13.66 -14.49 4.41
CA GLU A 97 -14.61 -14.31 3.28
C GLU A 97 -15.49 -13.07 3.42
N LYS A 98 -15.91 -12.77 4.64
CA LYS A 98 -16.77 -11.62 4.92
C LYS A 98 -16.13 -10.31 4.49
N VAL A 99 -14.84 -10.09 4.82
CA VAL A 99 -14.10 -8.88 4.43
C VAL A 99 -13.88 -8.82 2.93
N VAL A 100 -13.60 -9.95 2.29
CA VAL A 100 -13.47 -10.02 0.82
C VAL A 100 -14.77 -9.62 0.14
N THR A 101 -15.90 -10.13 0.62
CA THR A 101 -17.23 -9.76 0.11
C THR A 101 -17.52 -8.28 0.34
N GLU A 102 -17.22 -7.76 1.50
CA GLU A 102 -17.36 -6.33 1.82
C GLU A 102 -16.54 -5.44 0.87
N LEU A 103 -15.28 -5.77 0.63
CA LEU A 103 -14.44 -5.05 -0.32
C LEU A 103 -15.01 -5.06 -1.74
N ARG A 104 -15.53 -6.20 -2.19
CA ARG A 104 -16.19 -6.31 -3.50
C ARG A 104 -17.44 -5.46 -3.59
N GLN A 105 -18.24 -5.40 -2.53
CA GLN A 105 -19.40 -4.51 -2.46
C GLN A 105 -19.00 -3.03 -2.48
N LEU A 106 -17.97 -2.66 -1.71
CA LEU A 106 -17.42 -1.31 -1.70
C LEU A 106 -16.87 -0.88 -3.06
N SER A 107 -16.26 -1.80 -3.81
CA SER A 107 -15.71 -1.48 -5.13
C SER A 107 -16.77 -1.07 -6.16
N ASN A 108 -18.02 -1.46 -5.95
CA ASN A 108 -19.15 -1.07 -6.79
C ASN A 108 -19.74 0.31 -6.43
N GLN A 109 -19.25 0.92 -5.36
CA GLN A 109 -19.70 2.24 -4.90
C GLN A 109 -18.75 3.33 -5.41
N SER A 110 -19.30 4.32 -6.08
CA SER A 110 -18.54 5.49 -6.51
C SER A 110 -18.60 6.57 -5.43
N ARG A 111 -17.43 7.05 -5.01
CA ARG A 111 -17.31 8.16 -4.06
C ARG A 111 -16.36 9.22 -4.61
N LYS A 112 -16.82 10.47 -4.61
CA LYS A 112 -15.95 11.60 -4.92
C LYS A 112 -15.20 12.02 -3.64
N ILE A 113 -13.89 12.05 -3.71
CA ILE A 113 -13.02 12.51 -2.62
C ILE A 113 -12.59 13.94 -2.93
N THR A 114 -12.83 14.85 -2.01
CA THR A 114 -12.48 16.26 -2.15
C THR A 114 -10.98 16.49 -1.93
N PRO A 115 -10.39 17.61 -2.40
CA PRO A 115 -9.02 17.96 -2.12
C PRO A 115 -8.69 18.02 -0.61
N CYS A 116 -9.63 18.51 0.19
CA CYS A 116 -9.48 18.58 1.65
C CYS A 116 -9.42 17.19 2.28
N GLU A 117 -10.28 16.27 1.84
CA GLU A 117 -10.23 14.87 2.27
C GLU A 117 -8.91 14.18 1.87
N TYR A 118 -8.41 14.42 0.66
CA TYR A 118 -7.10 13.91 0.25
C TYR A 118 -5.97 14.43 1.14
N GLN A 119 -6.00 15.72 1.51
CA GLN A 119 -5.00 16.29 2.40
C GLN A 119 -5.05 15.65 3.79
N THR A 120 -6.23 15.42 4.35
CA THR A 120 -6.40 14.70 5.62
C THR A 120 -5.83 13.29 5.53
N MET A 121 -6.12 12.56 4.47
CA MET A 121 -5.58 11.20 4.25
C MET A 121 -4.05 11.19 4.12
N ILE A 122 -3.47 12.21 3.48
CA ILE A 122 -2.01 12.40 3.38
C ILE A 122 -1.41 12.61 4.76
N ASP A 123 -1.99 13.50 5.56
CA ASP A 123 -1.50 13.84 6.91
C ASP A 123 -1.57 12.61 7.83
N GLU A 124 -2.66 11.88 7.80
CA GLU A 124 -2.83 10.62 8.55
C GLU A 124 -1.81 9.55 8.13
N MET A 125 -1.57 9.41 6.83
CA MET A 125 -0.61 8.42 6.33
C MET A 125 0.83 8.81 6.71
N ALA A 126 1.18 10.08 6.62
CA ALA A 126 2.48 10.60 7.07
C ALA A 126 2.69 10.34 8.57
N GLU A 127 1.68 10.53 9.39
CA GLU A 127 1.73 10.23 10.83
C GLU A 127 1.92 8.73 11.09
N ARG A 128 1.20 7.85 10.38
CA ARG A 128 1.37 6.39 10.47
C ARG A 128 2.80 5.96 10.15
N ILE A 129 3.39 6.52 9.09
CA ILE A 129 4.78 6.24 8.72
C ILE A 129 5.74 6.71 9.82
N SER A 130 5.56 7.91 10.35
CA SER A 130 6.41 8.45 11.43
C SER A 130 6.35 7.58 12.67
N LYS A 131 5.18 7.17 13.11
CA LYS A 131 5.00 6.26 14.24
C LYS A 131 5.69 4.91 14.01
N LEU A 132 5.51 4.33 12.83
CA LEU A 132 6.13 3.07 12.45
C LEU A 132 7.66 3.14 12.50
N ILE A 133 8.24 4.22 11.97
CA ILE A 133 9.68 4.47 12.00
C ILE A 133 10.18 4.58 13.45
N MET A 134 9.48 5.35 14.28
CA MET A 134 9.86 5.52 15.70
C MET A 134 9.78 4.21 16.48
N GLU A 135 8.77 3.39 16.26
CA GLU A 135 8.63 2.08 16.89
C GLU A 135 9.80 1.17 16.51
N ARG A 136 10.20 1.20 15.25
CA ARG A 136 11.30 0.39 14.75
C ARG A 136 12.67 0.87 15.21
N GLN A 137 12.87 2.17 15.37
CA GLN A 137 14.10 2.75 15.92
C GLN A 137 14.35 2.37 17.39
N ARG A 138 13.32 2.02 18.14
CA ARG A 138 13.44 1.57 19.54
C ARG A 138 13.98 0.16 19.69
N SER A 139 14.01 -0.63 18.62
CA SER A 139 14.63 -1.94 18.63
C SER A 139 16.05 -1.81 18.13
N ASP A 140 17.02 -2.32 18.88
CA ASP A 140 18.47 -2.26 18.57
C ASP A 140 18.86 -2.90 17.22
N TYR A 141 17.93 -3.60 16.58
CA TYR A 141 18.10 -4.23 15.28
C TYR A 141 17.93 -3.28 14.09
N TRP A 142 17.34 -2.10 14.29
CA TRP A 142 17.12 -1.13 13.21
C TRP A 142 18.26 -0.13 13.07
N THR A 143 19.42 -0.47 13.62
CA THR A 143 20.59 0.37 13.52
C THR A 143 21.12 0.40 12.08
N HIS A 144 21.36 1.55 11.55
CA HIS A 144 22.10 1.89 10.35
C HIS A 144 21.40 1.74 8.99
N TRP A 145 20.89 0.55 8.63
CA TRP A 145 20.42 0.35 7.25
C TRP A 145 19.04 0.95 6.97
N ALA A 146 18.12 0.79 7.88
CA ALA A 146 16.76 1.30 7.70
C ALA A 146 16.69 2.83 7.80
N LEU A 147 17.51 3.45 8.65
CA LEU A 147 17.59 4.90 8.80
C LEU A 147 18.17 5.58 7.55
N GLN A 148 19.17 4.99 6.92
CA GLN A 148 19.77 5.51 5.68
C GLN A 148 18.86 5.35 4.47
N ASN A 149 17.84 4.52 4.57
CA ASN A 149 16.97 4.13 3.47
C ASN A 149 15.51 4.60 3.59
N VAL A 150 15.16 5.38 4.61
CA VAL A 150 13.81 5.90 4.83
C VAL A 150 13.59 7.27 4.15
N SER A 151 14.66 7.95 3.77
CA SER A 151 14.60 9.21 3.00
C SER A 151 14.26 8.97 1.54
#